data_78c3ca377076a23f6a03fd5b54d6fed3
#
_entry.id   78c3ca377076a23f6a03fd5b54d6fed3
#
_cell.length_a   1.000
_cell.length_b   1.000
_cell.length_c   1.000
_cell.angle_alpha   90.00
_cell.angle_beta   90.00
_cell.angle_gamma   90.00
#
_symmetry.space_group_name_H-M   'P 1'
#
loop_
_entity.id
_entity.type
_entity.pdbx_description
1 polymer ?
#
loop_
_entity_poly.entity_id
_entity_poly.type
_entity_poly.pdbx_seq_one_letter_code
_entity_poly.pdbx_strand_id
1 'polypeptide(L)'
;MARLLVLFVTAFVDMVGLTMIIPLLPFYATELGASATWVGVLVSSFSVAQLAVAPLWGRFSDRYGRRPAILAGLMLTACAYVIFAFAGSLAALLLSRLVQGMGGGTIGVVQAYVADASSPGERTKSLGWLSAVTSLGAVAGPAFGSVMISIGGKGAPGLAAAALSLLTAAFAARFLVESRQVTPSGSHTLPAGTTPRQAIGRVLSHWREPASRLIWIYTIGIGAFYGTIQVVPLLLMNRLGVTERNIGYFVMYLGGMGVVVRSLLLGRAVDLLGEARLSRLGLVLLAAGLGSTGLATHGGLILLGFTLMPLGTAFLFPCVTGLLSRVVPGNQRGLYMGVQHTFGGASRVAFPLAAGFLMDHFGVGVPFWIAALLVLATLPFAWGLAHALPPETPATVAVRTVSSADVTGEFPVEPVLEPRPEPTEAAAPPSQPAPRSGV
;
A
#
# COMPACT_ATOMS: atom_id res chain seq x y z
N MET A 1 7.92 0.21 -23.53
CA MET A 1 7.93 1.47 -22.76
C MET A 1 6.64 2.29 -22.93
N ALA A 2 6.13 2.54 -24.14
CA ALA A 2 4.90 3.35 -24.32
C ALA A 2 3.67 2.85 -23.54
N ARG A 3 3.43 1.52 -23.46
CA ARG A 3 2.29 0.94 -22.73
C ARG A 3 2.35 1.19 -21.22
N LEU A 4 3.55 1.10 -20.62
CA LEU A 4 3.75 1.39 -19.19
C LEU A 4 3.59 2.88 -18.89
N LEU A 5 4.03 3.77 -19.79
CA LEU A 5 3.86 5.21 -19.63
C LEU A 5 2.37 5.60 -19.55
N VAL A 6 1.54 5.04 -20.43
CA VAL A 6 0.08 5.27 -20.38
C VAL A 6 -0.48 4.90 -19.01
N LEU A 7 -0.05 3.74 -18.49
CA LEU A 7 -0.52 3.26 -17.19
C LEU A 7 -0.02 4.12 -16.02
N PHE A 8 1.23 4.59 -16.10
CA PHE A 8 1.79 5.48 -15.07
C PHE A 8 1.09 6.83 -15.05
N VAL A 9 0.80 7.42 -16.22
CA VAL A 9 -0.01 8.64 -16.31
C VAL A 9 -1.41 8.41 -15.75
N THR A 10 -2.05 7.30 -16.11
CA THR A 10 -3.36 6.92 -15.58
C THR A 10 -3.34 6.82 -14.05
N ALA A 11 -2.37 6.11 -13.49
CA ALA A 11 -2.23 5.92 -12.05
C ALA A 11 -1.90 7.23 -11.30
N PHE A 12 -1.09 8.11 -11.89
CA PHE A 12 -0.80 9.44 -11.35
C PHE A 12 -2.06 10.29 -11.24
N VAL A 13 -2.80 10.42 -12.35
CA VAL A 13 -3.99 11.27 -12.41
C VAL A 13 -5.10 10.73 -11.51
N ASP A 14 -5.30 9.42 -11.48
CA ASP A 14 -6.27 8.78 -10.58
C ASP A 14 -5.93 9.06 -9.11
N MET A 15 -4.64 8.99 -8.75
CA MET A 15 -4.18 9.28 -7.40
C MET A 15 -4.31 10.77 -7.03
N VAL A 16 -4.07 11.69 -7.97
CA VAL A 16 -4.35 13.12 -7.77
C VAL A 16 -5.82 13.33 -7.46
N GLY A 17 -6.73 12.77 -8.26
CA GLY A 17 -8.18 12.87 -8.04
C GLY A 17 -8.62 12.32 -6.68
N LEU A 18 -8.10 11.14 -6.31
CA LEU A 18 -8.40 10.51 -5.03
C LEU A 18 -7.97 11.38 -3.84
N THR A 19 -6.72 11.84 -3.84
CA THR A 19 -6.13 12.55 -2.69
C THR A 19 -6.52 14.01 -2.62
N MET A 20 -7.00 14.61 -3.71
CA MET A 20 -7.55 15.95 -3.76
C MET A 20 -8.77 16.14 -2.86
N ILE A 21 -9.63 15.13 -2.77
CA ILE A 21 -10.90 15.19 -2.04
C ILE A 21 -10.75 14.80 -0.57
N ILE A 22 -9.82 13.89 -0.25
CA ILE A 22 -9.67 13.33 1.09
C ILE A 22 -9.59 14.41 2.19
N PRO A 23 -8.71 15.41 2.13
CA PRO A 23 -8.58 16.41 3.19
C PRO A 23 -9.76 17.41 3.25
N LEU A 24 -10.58 17.47 2.21
CA LEU A 24 -11.74 18.36 2.13
C LEU A 24 -13.00 17.72 2.74
N LEU A 25 -13.06 16.40 2.77
CA LEU A 25 -14.21 15.66 3.25
C LEU A 25 -14.65 16.04 4.68
N PRO A 26 -13.74 16.23 5.67
CA PRO A 26 -14.13 16.67 7.00
C PRO A 26 -14.82 18.04 7.02
N PHE A 27 -14.34 18.99 6.21
CA PHE A 27 -14.97 20.33 6.12
C PHE A 27 -16.39 20.25 5.57
N TYR A 28 -16.59 19.52 4.47
CA TYR A 28 -17.91 19.35 3.85
C TYR A 28 -18.88 18.61 4.76
N ALA A 29 -18.40 17.60 5.48
CA ALA A 29 -19.20 16.86 6.42
C ALA A 29 -19.65 17.72 7.60
N THR A 30 -18.73 18.50 8.19
CA THR A 30 -19.05 19.39 9.33
C THR A 30 -20.02 20.51 8.95
N GLU A 31 -19.94 21.06 7.75
CA GLU A 31 -20.91 22.04 7.25
C GLU A 31 -22.33 21.46 7.11
N LEU A 32 -22.43 20.16 6.82
CA LEU A 32 -23.70 19.42 6.80
C LEU A 32 -24.12 18.92 8.18
N GLY A 33 -23.47 19.40 9.25
CA GLY A 33 -23.80 19.06 10.64
C GLY A 33 -23.24 17.71 11.13
N ALA A 34 -22.26 17.13 10.42
CA ALA A 34 -21.64 15.88 10.85
C ALA A 34 -20.74 16.09 12.08
N SER A 35 -20.79 15.16 13.02
CA SER A 35 -19.80 15.02 14.09
C SER A 35 -18.50 14.39 13.57
N ALA A 36 -17.42 14.39 14.37
CA ALA A 36 -16.18 13.73 14.00
C ALA A 36 -16.35 12.21 13.83
N THR A 37 -17.26 11.59 14.56
CA THR A 37 -17.64 10.17 14.36
C THR A 37 -18.19 9.95 12.95
N TRP A 38 -19.08 10.82 12.46
CA TRP A 38 -19.58 10.72 11.10
C TRP A 38 -18.49 10.90 10.05
N VAL A 39 -17.52 11.79 10.29
CA VAL A 39 -16.33 11.89 9.42
C VAL A 39 -15.58 10.56 9.40
N GLY A 40 -15.38 9.91 10.54
CA GLY A 40 -14.81 8.57 10.64
C GLY A 40 -15.60 7.53 9.84
N VAL A 41 -16.93 7.56 9.89
CA VAL A 41 -17.82 6.68 9.11
C VAL A 41 -17.61 6.92 7.60
N LEU A 42 -17.61 8.17 7.14
CA LEU A 42 -17.42 8.53 5.74
C LEU A 42 -16.08 8.04 5.19
N VAL A 43 -15.02 8.16 5.97
CA VAL A 43 -13.69 7.68 5.59
C VAL A 43 -13.64 6.17 5.57
N SER A 44 -14.17 5.52 6.59
CA SER A 44 -14.15 4.06 6.73
C SER A 44 -15.02 3.38 5.66
N SER A 45 -16.13 4.01 5.26
CA SER A 45 -17.03 3.47 4.23
C SER A 45 -16.34 3.25 2.88
N PHE A 46 -15.43 4.14 2.49
CA PHE A 46 -14.55 3.94 1.32
C PHE A 46 -13.73 2.66 1.45
N SER A 47 -13.06 2.46 2.58
CA SER A 47 -12.19 1.30 2.82
C SER A 47 -13.00 0.00 2.90
N VAL A 48 -14.19 0.02 3.48
CA VAL A 48 -15.12 -1.12 3.52
C VAL A 48 -15.53 -1.50 2.11
N ALA A 49 -16.00 -0.54 1.30
CA ALA A 49 -16.41 -0.79 -0.07
C ALA A 49 -15.25 -1.33 -0.92
N GLN A 50 -14.05 -0.74 -0.79
CA GLN A 50 -12.84 -1.18 -1.48
C GLN A 50 -12.47 -2.62 -1.15
N LEU A 51 -12.45 -2.99 0.13
CA LEU A 51 -12.11 -4.34 0.58
C LEU A 51 -13.15 -5.37 0.12
N ALA A 52 -14.43 -5.02 0.18
CA ALA A 52 -15.52 -5.91 -0.22
C ALA A 52 -15.49 -6.20 -1.73
N VAL A 53 -15.14 -5.21 -2.55
CA VAL A 53 -15.24 -5.31 -4.02
C VAL A 53 -13.91 -5.73 -4.67
N ALA A 54 -12.77 -5.57 -4.00
CA ALA A 54 -11.45 -5.91 -4.55
C ALA A 54 -11.36 -7.35 -5.12
N PRO A 55 -11.88 -8.41 -4.46
CA PRO A 55 -11.89 -9.76 -5.02
C PRO A 55 -12.77 -9.90 -6.27
N LEU A 56 -13.85 -9.11 -6.35
CA LEU A 56 -14.75 -9.11 -7.52
C LEU A 56 -14.04 -8.48 -8.72
N TRP A 57 -13.30 -7.38 -8.52
CA TRP A 57 -12.46 -6.78 -9.57
C TRP A 57 -11.39 -7.73 -10.08
N GLY A 58 -10.75 -8.49 -9.19
CA GLY A 58 -9.80 -9.53 -9.59
C GLY A 58 -10.45 -10.53 -10.54
N ARG A 59 -11.59 -11.14 -10.14
CA ARG A 59 -12.34 -12.10 -10.96
C ARG A 59 -12.84 -11.49 -12.27
N PHE A 60 -13.38 -10.28 -12.22
CA PHE A 60 -13.85 -9.56 -13.41
C PHE A 60 -12.70 -9.33 -14.39
N SER A 61 -11.58 -8.84 -13.90
CA SER A 61 -10.36 -8.61 -14.67
C SER A 61 -9.77 -9.90 -15.26
N ASP A 62 -9.84 -11.01 -14.50
CA ASP A 62 -9.40 -12.33 -14.99
C ASP A 62 -10.33 -12.90 -16.04
N ARG A 63 -11.62 -12.58 -16.01
CA ARG A 63 -12.61 -13.09 -16.99
C ARG A 63 -12.67 -12.22 -18.24
N TYR A 64 -12.74 -10.90 -18.09
CA TYR A 64 -13.03 -9.95 -19.18
C TYR A 64 -11.80 -9.16 -19.66
N GLY A 65 -10.67 -9.28 -18.96
CA GLY A 65 -9.42 -8.58 -19.28
C GLY A 65 -9.11 -7.42 -18.34
N ARG A 66 -7.85 -7.00 -18.34
CA ARG A 66 -7.35 -5.93 -17.45
C ARG A 66 -7.88 -4.55 -17.86
N ARG A 67 -7.90 -4.28 -19.16
CA ARG A 67 -8.35 -2.99 -19.70
C ARG A 67 -9.81 -2.65 -19.37
N PRO A 68 -10.81 -3.52 -19.63
CA PRO A 68 -12.21 -3.25 -19.26
C PRO A 68 -12.39 -3.01 -17.75
N ALA A 69 -11.65 -3.75 -16.91
CA ALA A 69 -11.73 -3.58 -15.46
C ALA A 69 -11.22 -2.19 -15.01
N ILE A 70 -10.09 -1.74 -15.55
CA ILE A 70 -9.52 -0.41 -15.25
C ILE A 70 -10.49 0.68 -15.72
N LEU A 71 -11.03 0.59 -16.94
CA LEU A 71 -11.99 1.57 -17.48
C LEU A 71 -13.26 1.64 -16.64
N ALA A 72 -13.84 0.51 -16.26
CA ALA A 72 -15.03 0.47 -15.42
C ALA A 72 -14.76 1.07 -14.02
N GLY A 73 -13.60 0.81 -13.43
CA GLY A 73 -13.21 1.44 -12.17
C GLY A 73 -13.07 2.96 -12.26
N LEU A 74 -12.42 3.47 -13.32
CA LEU A 74 -12.32 4.91 -13.57
C LEU A 74 -13.69 5.58 -13.78
N MET A 75 -14.60 4.93 -14.49
CA MET A 75 -15.97 5.43 -14.67
C MET A 75 -16.74 5.49 -13.35
N LEU A 76 -16.64 4.43 -12.51
CA LEU A 76 -17.23 4.42 -11.17
C LEU A 76 -16.66 5.55 -10.30
N THR A 77 -15.36 5.75 -10.35
CA THR A 77 -14.66 6.81 -9.61
C THR A 77 -15.11 8.19 -10.10
N ALA A 78 -15.25 8.41 -11.42
CA ALA A 78 -15.78 9.64 -11.97
C ALA A 78 -17.21 9.93 -11.51
N CYS A 79 -18.11 8.92 -11.53
CA CYS A 79 -19.46 9.04 -10.98
C CYS A 79 -19.44 9.42 -9.50
N ALA A 80 -18.57 8.81 -8.70
CA ALA A 80 -18.42 9.14 -7.28
C ALA A 80 -18.04 10.60 -7.06
N TYR A 81 -17.14 11.13 -7.87
CA TYR A 81 -16.69 12.53 -7.79
C TYR A 81 -17.79 13.52 -8.20
N VAL A 82 -18.61 13.16 -9.18
CA VAL A 82 -19.79 13.96 -9.53
C VAL A 82 -20.78 13.98 -8.36
N ILE A 83 -21.08 12.82 -7.76
CA ILE A 83 -21.94 12.75 -6.56
C ILE A 83 -21.35 13.63 -5.44
N PHE A 84 -20.04 13.57 -5.22
CA PHE A 84 -19.37 14.40 -4.21
C PHE A 84 -19.50 15.90 -4.50
N ALA A 85 -19.33 16.33 -5.76
CA ALA A 85 -19.39 17.73 -6.17
C ALA A 85 -20.76 18.37 -5.88
N PHE A 86 -21.84 17.60 -5.98
CA PHE A 86 -23.21 18.03 -5.74
C PHE A 86 -23.81 17.52 -4.43
N ALA A 87 -22.98 17.00 -3.51
CA ALA A 87 -23.46 16.44 -2.25
C ALA A 87 -24.01 17.53 -1.33
N GLY A 88 -25.34 17.65 -1.24
CA GLY A 88 -26.04 18.53 -0.31
C GLY A 88 -26.50 17.83 0.99
N SER A 89 -26.09 16.57 1.25
CA SER A 89 -26.45 15.82 2.44
C SER A 89 -25.37 14.81 2.83
N LEU A 90 -25.36 14.41 4.10
CA LEU A 90 -24.45 13.36 4.58
C LEU A 90 -24.67 12.02 3.85
N ALA A 91 -25.91 11.70 3.50
CA ALA A 91 -26.22 10.50 2.73
C ALA A 91 -25.58 10.54 1.32
N ALA A 92 -25.59 11.69 0.65
CA ALA A 92 -24.95 11.88 -0.65
C ALA A 92 -23.40 11.77 -0.52
N LEU A 93 -22.80 12.32 0.53
CA LEU A 93 -21.38 12.14 0.83
C LEU A 93 -21.05 10.67 1.07
N LEU A 94 -21.86 9.96 1.86
CA LEU A 94 -21.69 8.53 2.13
C LEU A 94 -21.78 7.71 0.84
N LEU A 95 -22.77 7.99 0.01
CA LEU A 95 -22.93 7.32 -1.29
C LEU A 95 -21.70 7.55 -2.18
N SER A 96 -21.20 8.80 -2.24
CA SER A 96 -19.99 9.12 -3.00
C SER A 96 -18.78 8.30 -2.50
N ARG A 97 -18.63 8.13 -1.19
CA ARG A 97 -17.53 7.34 -0.60
C ARG A 97 -17.63 5.86 -0.92
N LEU A 98 -18.85 5.29 -0.82
CA LEU A 98 -19.10 3.88 -1.17
C LEU A 98 -18.80 3.63 -2.66
N VAL A 99 -19.35 4.46 -3.56
CA VAL A 99 -19.11 4.31 -5.01
C VAL A 99 -17.63 4.50 -5.34
N GLN A 100 -16.96 5.48 -4.73
CA GLN A 100 -15.51 5.69 -4.90
C GLN A 100 -14.69 4.50 -4.41
N GLY A 101 -15.05 3.92 -3.26
CA GLY A 101 -14.40 2.72 -2.74
C GLY A 101 -14.56 1.53 -3.68
N MET A 102 -15.74 1.38 -4.29
CA MET A 102 -15.97 0.36 -5.31
C MET A 102 -15.07 0.56 -6.54
N GLY A 103 -14.91 1.79 -7.03
CA GLY A 103 -13.98 2.12 -8.12
C GLY A 103 -12.51 1.89 -7.73
N GLY A 104 -12.12 2.29 -6.51
CA GLY A 104 -10.75 2.14 -5.99
C GLY A 104 -10.29 0.70 -5.78
N GLY A 105 -11.19 -0.29 -5.82
CA GLY A 105 -10.86 -1.71 -5.78
C GLY A 105 -10.01 -2.19 -6.97
N THR A 106 -9.86 -1.40 -8.03
CA THR A 106 -9.08 -1.72 -9.23
C THR A 106 -7.55 -1.57 -9.06
N ILE A 107 -7.04 -1.07 -7.93
CA ILE A 107 -5.59 -0.92 -7.69
C ILE A 107 -4.84 -2.25 -7.92
N GLY A 108 -5.38 -3.38 -7.45
CA GLY A 108 -4.80 -4.69 -7.70
C GLY A 108 -4.76 -5.07 -9.19
N VAL A 109 -5.76 -4.65 -9.96
CA VAL A 109 -5.81 -4.86 -11.42
C VAL A 109 -4.72 -4.06 -12.13
N VAL A 110 -4.49 -2.80 -11.71
CA VAL A 110 -3.41 -1.95 -12.24
C VAL A 110 -2.04 -2.58 -11.97
N GLN A 111 -1.81 -3.06 -10.75
CA GLN A 111 -0.58 -3.75 -10.40
C GLN A 111 -0.38 -5.04 -11.23
N ALA A 112 -1.43 -5.82 -11.41
CA ALA A 112 -1.41 -7.01 -12.24
C ALA A 112 -1.10 -6.67 -13.71
N TYR A 113 -1.72 -5.62 -14.25
CA TYR A 113 -1.41 -5.14 -15.61
C TYR A 113 0.07 -4.79 -15.77
N VAL A 114 0.65 -4.03 -14.82
CA VAL A 114 2.09 -3.68 -14.85
C VAL A 114 2.95 -4.94 -14.82
N ALA A 115 2.58 -5.93 -13.98
CA ALA A 115 3.30 -7.19 -13.89
C ALA A 115 3.22 -8.00 -15.18
N ASP A 116 2.04 -8.03 -15.84
CA ASP A 116 1.81 -8.74 -17.11
C ASP A 116 2.50 -8.06 -18.30
N ALA A 117 2.61 -6.71 -18.28
CA ALA A 117 3.21 -5.91 -19.33
C ALA A 117 4.75 -5.77 -19.21
N SER A 118 5.34 -6.27 -18.13
CA SER A 118 6.78 -6.20 -17.84
C SER A 118 7.46 -7.54 -18.01
N SER A 119 8.71 -7.54 -18.53
CA SER A 119 9.55 -8.74 -18.53
C SER A 119 9.85 -9.19 -17.09
N PRO A 120 10.08 -10.51 -16.83
CA PRO A 120 10.34 -11.01 -15.49
C PRO A 120 11.46 -10.26 -14.75
N GLY A 121 12.54 -9.87 -15.44
CA GLY A 121 13.66 -9.12 -14.86
C GLY A 121 13.35 -7.64 -14.57
N GLU A 122 12.37 -7.04 -15.28
CA GLU A 122 12.01 -5.61 -15.12
C GLU A 122 10.75 -5.40 -14.25
N ARG A 123 10.04 -6.46 -13.88
CA ARG A 123 8.77 -6.39 -13.15
C ARG A 123 8.87 -5.59 -11.86
N THR A 124 9.89 -5.86 -11.05
CA THR A 124 10.13 -5.14 -9.78
C THR A 124 10.39 -3.65 -10.03
N LYS A 125 11.17 -3.31 -11.06
CA LYS A 125 11.45 -1.93 -11.44
C LYS A 125 10.18 -1.20 -11.90
N SER A 126 9.35 -1.85 -12.70
CA SER A 126 8.09 -1.29 -13.21
C SER A 126 7.08 -1.05 -12.08
N LEU A 127 6.95 -1.98 -11.14
CA LEU A 127 6.11 -1.80 -9.94
C LEU A 127 6.67 -0.70 -9.03
N GLY A 128 7.99 -0.56 -8.94
CA GLY A 128 8.66 0.55 -8.25
C GLY A 128 8.31 1.91 -8.87
N TRP A 129 8.34 2.02 -10.20
CA TRP A 129 7.91 3.23 -10.91
C TRP A 129 6.43 3.54 -10.68
N LEU A 130 5.56 2.52 -10.72
CA LEU A 130 4.13 2.70 -10.39
C LEU A 130 3.96 3.28 -9.00
N SER A 131 4.67 2.74 -8.01
CA SER A 131 4.64 3.25 -6.62
C SER A 131 5.15 4.69 -6.52
N ALA A 132 6.22 5.04 -7.22
CA ALA A 132 6.76 6.40 -7.23
C ALA A 132 5.76 7.40 -7.81
N VAL A 133 5.17 7.08 -8.96
CA VAL A 133 4.21 7.92 -9.66
C VAL A 133 2.93 8.12 -8.84
N THR A 134 2.40 7.07 -8.24
CA THR A 134 1.23 7.16 -7.34
C THR A 134 1.54 7.99 -6.09
N SER A 135 2.75 7.89 -5.54
CA SER A 135 3.18 8.72 -4.42
C SER A 135 3.26 10.20 -4.78
N LEU A 136 3.77 10.53 -5.97
CA LEU A 136 3.79 11.92 -6.47
C LEU A 136 2.37 12.47 -6.65
N GLY A 137 1.45 11.67 -7.20
CA GLY A 137 0.03 12.03 -7.30
C GLY A 137 -0.60 12.29 -5.93
N ALA A 138 -0.29 11.44 -4.95
CA ALA A 138 -0.78 11.60 -3.58
C ALA A 138 -0.27 12.88 -2.89
N VAL A 139 0.93 13.35 -3.23
CA VAL A 139 1.49 14.61 -2.72
C VAL A 139 0.85 15.83 -3.40
N ALA A 140 0.66 15.78 -4.72
CA ALA A 140 0.15 16.90 -5.49
C ALA A 140 -1.36 17.12 -5.29
N GLY A 141 -2.14 16.04 -5.13
CA GLY A 141 -3.60 16.09 -5.09
C GLY A 141 -4.19 17.06 -4.06
N PRO A 142 -3.79 17.00 -2.79
CA PRO A 142 -4.33 17.86 -1.74
C PRO A 142 -4.17 19.37 -2.03
N ALA A 143 -3.00 19.80 -2.50
CA ALA A 143 -2.76 21.19 -2.87
C ALA A 143 -3.63 21.59 -4.07
N PHE A 144 -3.75 20.69 -5.06
CA PHE A 144 -4.62 20.91 -6.22
C PHE A 144 -6.09 21.08 -5.81
N GLY A 145 -6.56 20.30 -4.81
CA GLY A 145 -7.89 20.43 -4.24
C GLY A 145 -8.14 21.81 -3.61
N SER A 146 -7.20 22.30 -2.81
CA SER A 146 -7.29 23.65 -2.22
C SER A 146 -7.28 24.77 -3.27
N VAL A 147 -6.50 24.62 -4.35
CA VAL A 147 -6.51 25.55 -5.48
C VAL A 147 -7.86 25.52 -6.20
N MET A 148 -8.44 24.36 -6.46
CA MET A 148 -9.75 24.23 -7.11
C MET A 148 -10.87 24.88 -6.30
N ILE A 149 -10.87 24.75 -4.97
CA ILE A 149 -11.82 25.46 -4.10
C ILE A 149 -11.66 26.96 -4.23
N SER A 150 -10.44 27.47 -4.29
CA SER A 150 -10.16 28.90 -4.36
C SER A 150 -10.66 29.53 -5.66
N ILE A 151 -10.68 28.76 -6.75
CA ILE A 151 -11.08 29.23 -8.09
C ILE A 151 -12.59 29.04 -8.31
N GLY A 152 -13.16 27.89 -7.99
CA GLY A 152 -14.50 27.49 -8.40
C GLY A 152 -15.44 27.10 -7.24
N GLY A 153 -15.05 27.34 -5.99
CA GLY A 153 -15.86 27.02 -4.82
C GLY A 153 -15.93 25.51 -4.52
N LYS A 154 -16.89 25.13 -3.68
CA LYS A 154 -16.95 23.78 -3.07
C LYS A 154 -17.15 22.63 -4.06
N GLY A 155 -17.91 22.83 -5.13
CA GLY A 155 -18.10 21.80 -6.15
C GLY A 155 -16.88 21.55 -7.04
N ALA A 156 -16.00 22.55 -7.16
CA ALA A 156 -14.89 22.53 -8.13
C ALA A 156 -13.92 21.38 -7.94
N PRO A 157 -13.48 20.98 -6.72
CA PRO A 157 -12.59 19.82 -6.55
C PRO A 157 -13.23 18.52 -7.05
N GLY A 158 -14.52 18.29 -6.73
CA GLY A 158 -15.24 17.10 -7.17
C GLY A 158 -15.39 17.07 -8.70
N LEU A 159 -15.75 18.19 -9.33
CA LEU A 159 -15.86 18.28 -10.78
C LEU A 159 -14.49 18.15 -11.48
N ALA A 160 -13.44 18.76 -10.92
CA ALA A 160 -12.08 18.60 -11.44
C ALA A 160 -11.62 17.15 -11.35
N ALA A 161 -11.85 16.47 -10.22
CA ALA A 161 -11.54 15.04 -10.06
C ALA A 161 -12.33 14.17 -11.04
N ALA A 162 -13.63 14.46 -11.24
CA ALA A 162 -14.45 13.75 -12.21
C ALA A 162 -13.92 13.95 -13.65
N ALA A 163 -13.61 15.19 -14.01
CA ALA A 163 -13.03 15.49 -15.31
C ALA A 163 -11.69 14.79 -15.53
N LEU A 164 -10.80 14.80 -14.53
CA LEU A 164 -9.54 14.08 -14.57
C LEU A 164 -9.76 12.56 -14.76
N SER A 165 -10.69 11.96 -14.01
CA SER A 165 -10.99 10.52 -14.15
C SER A 165 -11.58 10.20 -15.53
N LEU A 166 -12.47 11.03 -16.07
CA LEU A 166 -13.04 10.84 -17.42
C LEU A 166 -11.97 11.01 -18.51
N LEU A 167 -11.13 12.03 -18.41
CA LEU A 167 -10.00 12.23 -19.34
C LEU A 167 -9.04 11.05 -19.28
N THR A 168 -8.75 10.56 -18.07
CA THR A 168 -7.92 9.38 -17.87
C THR A 168 -8.57 8.12 -18.45
N ALA A 169 -9.87 7.95 -18.27
CA ALA A 169 -10.62 6.84 -18.88
C ALA A 169 -10.61 6.91 -20.41
N ALA A 170 -10.81 8.09 -20.99
CA ALA A 170 -10.72 8.31 -22.44
C ALA A 170 -9.30 8.04 -22.97
N PHE A 171 -8.28 8.54 -22.27
CA PHE A 171 -6.87 8.28 -22.60
C PHE A 171 -6.54 6.79 -22.50
N ALA A 172 -6.94 6.12 -21.43
CA ALA A 172 -6.76 4.69 -21.27
C ALA A 172 -7.55 3.89 -22.33
N ALA A 173 -8.78 4.29 -22.66
CA ALA A 173 -9.56 3.66 -23.71
C ALA A 173 -8.90 3.77 -25.08
N ARG A 174 -8.17 4.88 -25.37
CA ARG A 174 -7.51 5.08 -26.68
C ARG A 174 -6.15 4.38 -26.76
N PHE A 175 -5.38 4.37 -25.67
CA PHE A 175 -3.96 4.00 -25.72
C PHE A 175 -3.62 2.73 -24.92
N LEU A 176 -4.47 2.30 -23.98
CA LEU A 176 -4.21 1.10 -23.20
C LEU A 176 -4.57 -0.14 -24.02
N VAL A 177 -3.58 -0.95 -24.31
CA VAL A 177 -3.76 -2.23 -25.04
C VAL A 177 -4.04 -3.32 -24.00
N GLU A 178 -4.94 -4.28 -24.32
CA GLU A 178 -5.16 -5.42 -23.43
C GLU A 178 -3.85 -6.19 -23.21
N SER A 179 -3.48 -6.39 -21.94
CA SER A 179 -2.22 -7.06 -21.57
C SER A 179 -2.38 -8.57 -21.41
N ARG A 180 -3.61 -9.04 -21.26
CA ARG A 180 -3.88 -10.44 -21.01
C ARG A 180 -3.61 -11.26 -22.26
N GLN A 181 -2.58 -12.10 -22.24
CA GLN A 181 -2.53 -13.28 -23.08
C GLN A 181 -3.49 -14.30 -22.43
N VAL A 182 -4.50 -14.72 -23.21
CA VAL A 182 -5.44 -15.77 -22.77
C VAL A 182 -4.68 -17.09 -22.73
N THR A 183 -3.93 -17.29 -21.66
CA THR A 183 -3.44 -18.62 -21.34
C THR A 183 -4.61 -19.36 -20.69
N PRO A 184 -5.01 -20.54 -21.17
CA PRO A 184 -6.04 -21.33 -20.49
C PRO A 184 -5.64 -21.46 -19.02
N SER A 185 -6.54 -21.16 -18.12
CA SER A 185 -6.33 -21.29 -16.67
C SER A 185 -5.77 -22.66 -16.34
N GLY A 186 -4.45 -22.73 -16.28
CA GLY A 186 -3.81 -23.70 -15.42
C GLY A 186 -4.21 -23.32 -14.01
N SER A 187 -5.02 -24.14 -13.37
CA SER A 187 -5.32 -24.04 -11.95
C SER A 187 -4.01 -23.80 -11.22
N HIS A 188 -3.81 -22.60 -10.70
CA HIS A 188 -2.84 -22.39 -9.63
C HIS A 188 -3.37 -23.20 -8.45
N THR A 189 -3.10 -24.51 -8.45
CA THR A 189 -3.13 -25.33 -7.25
C THR A 189 -2.15 -24.66 -6.29
N LEU A 190 -2.71 -23.94 -5.31
CA LEU A 190 -1.93 -23.48 -4.17
C LEU A 190 -1.14 -24.72 -3.68
N PRO A 191 0.19 -24.61 -3.53
CA PRO A 191 0.97 -25.71 -2.96
C PRO A 191 0.26 -26.15 -1.68
N ALA A 192 0.18 -27.44 -1.43
CA ALA A 192 -0.40 -28.00 -0.21
C ALA A 192 0.32 -27.36 1.00
N GLY A 193 -0.28 -26.36 1.61
CA GLY A 193 0.30 -25.50 2.64
C GLY A 193 -0.80 -24.72 3.35
N THR A 194 -0.42 -23.93 4.32
CA THR A 194 -1.27 -23.11 5.16
C THR A 194 -2.29 -22.30 4.34
N THR A 195 -3.58 -22.44 4.61
CA THR A 195 -4.64 -21.64 3.98
C THR A 195 -4.64 -20.21 4.53
N PRO A 196 -5.18 -19.21 3.78
CA PRO A 196 -5.32 -17.84 4.29
C PRO A 196 -6.04 -17.74 5.64
N ARG A 197 -7.09 -18.56 5.84
CA ARG A 197 -7.82 -18.63 7.12
C ARG A 197 -6.94 -19.12 8.27
N GLN A 198 -6.14 -20.15 8.02
CA GLN A 198 -5.19 -20.68 9.01
C GLN A 198 -4.08 -19.67 9.33
N ALA A 199 -3.56 -18.97 8.32
CA ALA A 199 -2.56 -17.92 8.53
C ALA A 199 -3.12 -16.75 9.35
N ILE A 200 -4.34 -16.29 9.07
CA ILE A 200 -5.04 -15.28 9.88
C ILE A 200 -5.25 -15.79 11.31
N GLY A 201 -5.77 -17.02 11.47
CA GLY A 201 -5.96 -17.63 12.78
C GLY A 201 -4.66 -17.72 13.57
N ARG A 202 -3.55 -18.09 12.91
CA ARG A 202 -2.23 -18.16 13.54
C ARG A 202 -1.73 -16.79 14.02
N VAL A 203 -1.90 -15.75 13.21
CA VAL A 203 -1.54 -14.36 13.62
C VAL A 203 -2.33 -13.92 14.85
N LEU A 204 -3.60 -14.29 14.95
CA LEU A 204 -4.45 -13.95 16.10
C LEU A 204 -4.11 -14.77 17.35
N SER A 205 -3.88 -16.09 17.21
CA SER A 205 -3.67 -16.99 18.35
C SER A 205 -2.21 -17.05 18.82
N HIS A 206 -1.25 -16.87 17.92
CA HIS A 206 0.19 -16.95 18.21
C HIS A 206 0.88 -15.59 18.05
N TRP A 207 0.38 -14.58 18.77
CA TRP A 207 0.85 -13.20 18.72
C TRP A 207 2.34 -13.00 19.07
N ARG A 208 2.97 -13.99 19.74
CA ARG A 208 4.40 -13.99 20.11
C ARG A 208 5.33 -14.44 18.97
N GLU A 209 4.81 -15.10 17.95
CA GLU A 209 5.62 -15.50 16.80
C GLU A 209 6.17 -14.26 16.06
N PRO A 210 7.42 -14.31 15.55
CA PRO A 210 8.05 -13.17 14.90
C PRO A 210 7.22 -12.59 13.74
N ALA A 211 6.62 -13.43 12.89
CA ALA A 211 5.75 -13.01 11.79
C ALA A 211 4.50 -12.30 12.30
N SER A 212 3.84 -12.83 13.33
CA SER A 212 2.65 -12.23 13.94
C SER A 212 2.97 -10.87 14.58
N ARG A 213 4.08 -10.77 15.29
CA ARG A 213 4.56 -9.51 15.89
C ARG A 213 4.76 -8.42 14.84
N LEU A 214 5.39 -8.74 13.72
CA LEU A 214 5.61 -7.83 12.60
C LEU A 214 4.28 -7.38 11.96
N ILE A 215 3.31 -8.30 11.80
CA ILE A 215 1.98 -7.97 11.28
C ILE A 215 1.23 -7.06 12.25
N TRP A 216 1.29 -7.29 13.56
CA TRP A 216 0.67 -6.40 14.55
C TRP A 216 1.31 -5.02 14.60
N ILE A 217 2.65 -4.92 14.54
CA ILE A 217 3.36 -3.63 14.44
C ILE A 217 2.89 -2.86 13.21
N TYR A 218 2.83 -3.53 12.05
CA TYR A 218 2.34 -2.91 10.82
C TYR A 218 0.89 -2.43 10.93
N THR A 219 0.01 -3.28 11.46
CA THR A 219 -1.43 -3.04 11.59
C THR A 219 -1.72 -1.83 12.47
N ILE A 220 -1.11 -1.79 13.65
CA ILE A 220 -1.29 -0.69 14.60
C ILE A 220 -0.64 0.59 14.05
N GLY A 221 0.57 0.50 13.50
CA GLY A 221 1.25 1.66 12.92
C GLY A 221 0.48 2.29 11.76
N ILE A 222 -0.01 1.47 10.82
CA ILE A 222 -0.77 1.96 9.66
C ILE A 222 -2.14 2.49 10.09
N GLY A 223 -2.81 1.82 11.03
CA GLY A 223 -4.07 2.27 11.60
C GLY A 223 -3.93 3.61 12.32
N ALA A 224 -2.95 3.72 13.20
CA ALA A 224 -2.66 4.95 13.94
C ALA A 224 -2.37 6.14 13.00
N PHE A 225 -1.54 5.93 11.97
CA PHE A 225 -1.23 6.97 10.99
C PHE A 225 -2.44 7.33 10.13
N TYR A 226 -3.05 6.33 9.43
CA TYR A 226 -4.18 6.60 8.53
C TYR A 226 -5.46 7.00 9.26
N GLY A 227 -5.69 6.49 10.47
CA GLY A 227 -6.86 6.88 11.27
C GLY A 227 -6.82 8.32 11.73
N THR A 228 -5.65 8.77 12.22
CA THR A 228 -5.48 10.13 12.71
C THR A 228 -5.35 11.16 11.58
N ILE A 229 -4.64 10.85 10.49
CA ILE A 229 -4.47 11.78 9.38
C ILE A 229 -5.81 12.20 8.75
N GLN A 230 -6.82 11.35 8.80
CA GLN A 230 -8.14 11.63 8.27
C GLN A 230 -8.94 12.63 9.12
N VAL A 231 -8.66 12.69 10.42
CA VAL A 231 -9.29 13.64 11.34
C VAL A 231 -8.41 14.86 11.65
N VAL A 232 -7.17 14.90 11.13
CA VAL A 232 -6.27 16.07 11.23
C VAL A 232 -6.96 17.38 10.78
N PRO A 233 -7.73 17.43 9.67
CA PRO A 233 -8.38 18.67 9.24
C PRO A 233 -9.30 19.23 10.33
N LEU A 234 -10.00 18.39 11.09
CA LEU A 234 -10.86 18.83 12.22
C LEU A 234 -10.03 19.44 13.35
N LEU A 235 -8.87 18.86 13.67
CA LEU A 235 -7.96 19.40 14.67
C LEU A 235 -7.41 20.76 14.22
N LEU A 236 -6.96 20.88 12.98
CA LEU A 236 -6.39 22.10 12.42
C LEU A 236 -7.44 23.20 12.31
N MET A 237 -8.66 22.86 11.89
CA MET A 237 -9.81 23.78 11.86
C MET A 237 -10.11 24.32 13.26
N ASN A 238 -10.20 23.45 14.27
CA ASN A 238 -10.58 23.82 15.63
C ASN A 238 -9.49 24.65 16.33
N ARG A 239 -8.21 24.30 16.16
CA ARG A 239 -7.11 24.92 16.92
C ARG A 239 -6.39 26.05 16.22
N LEU A 240 -6.30 26.02 14.88
CA LEU A 240 -5.54 26.99 14.10
C LEU A 240 -6.40 27.75 13.09
N GLY A 241 -7.71 27.53 13.03
CA GLY A 241 -8.60 28.17 12.07
C GLY A 241 -8.27 27.82 10.61
N VAL A 242 -7.66 26.66 10.36
CA VAL A 242 -7.35 26.20 8.99
C VAL A 242 -8.65 25.92 8.26
N THR A 243 -8.72 26.40 7.02
CA THR A 243 -9.88 26.28 6.14
C THR A 243 -9.64 25.26 5.03
N GLU A 244 -10.70 24.91 4.31
CA GLU A 244 -10.62 24.05 3.11
C GLU A 244 -9.69 24.60 2.03
N ARG A 245 -9.45 25.91 2.00
CA ARG A 245 -8.52 26.57 1.05
C ARG A 245 -7.06 26.29 1.36
N ASN A 246 -6.72 26.05 2.64
CA ASN A 246 -5.34 25.96 3.12
C ASN A 246 -4.91 24.53 3.48
N ILE A 247 -5.86 23.66 3.79
CA ILE A 247 -5.59 22.31 4.29
C ILE A 247 -4.71 21.49 3.33
N GLY A 248 -4.88 21.68 2.04
CA GLY A 248 -4.12 20.96 1.01
C GLY A 248 -2.61 21.16 1.11
N TYR A 249 -2.16 22.34 1.50
CA TYR A 249 -0.73 22.64 1.67
C TYR A 249 -0.13 21.89 2.87
N PHE A 250 -0.89 21.75 3.97
CA PHE A 250 -0.47 20.97 5.13
C PHE A 250 -0.32 19.50 4.78
N VAL A 251 -1.29 18.94 4.06
CA VAL A 251 -1.24 17.53 3.65
C VAL A 251 -0.18 17.29 2.57
N MET A 252 0.02 18.24 1.66
CA MET A 252 1.11 18.20 0.68
C MET A 252 2.48 18.19 1.37
N TYR A 253 2.69 19.04 2.39
CA TYR A 253 3.92 19.04 3.19
C TYR A 253 4.17 17.67 3.83
N LEU A 254 3.17 17.10 4.48
CA LEU A 254 3.27 15.79 5.12
C LEU A 254 3.59 14.68 4.12
N GLY A 255 2.90 14.66 2.98
CA GLY A 255 3.15 13.68 1.90
C GLY A 255 4.53 13.87 1.26
N GLY A 256 4.91 15.13 0.96
CA GLY A 256 6.19 15.50 0.38
C GLY A 256 7.37 15.12 1.27
N MET A 257 7.27 15.37 2.58
CA MET A 257 8.26 14.94 3.55
C MET A 257 8.44 13.41 3.53
N GLY A 258 7.34 12.65 3.44
CA GLY A 258 7.39 11.19 3.33
C GLY A 258 8.11 10.70 2.07
N VAL A 259 7.92 11.36 0.93
CA VAL A 259 8.63 11.04 -0.32
C VAL A 259 10.12 11.37 -0.20
N VAL A 260 10.48 12.55 0.30
CA VAL A 260 11.87 12.99 0.49
C VAL A 260 12.63 12.02 1.39
N VAL A 261 12.04 11.65 2.54
CA VAL A 261 12.69 10.74 3.49
C VAL A 261 12.91 9.35 2.89
N ARG A 262 11.92 8.80 2.19
CA ARG A 262 12.04 7.48 1.55
C ARG A 262 13.07 7.48 0.44
N SER A 263 13.15 8.55 -0.35
CA SER A 263 14.05 8.62 -1.50
C SER A 263 15.50 8.89 -1.09
N LEU A 264 15.74 9.73 -0.08
CA LEU A 264 17.09 10.22 0.25
C LEU A 264 17.67 9.57 1.50
N LEU A 265 16.85 9.26 2.50
CA LEU A 265 17.33 8.86 3.82
C LEU A 265 17.17 7.36 4.10
N LEU A 266 16.11 6.73 3.60
CA LEU A 266 15.79 5.34 3.98
C LEU A 266 16.94 4.38 3.67
N GLY A 267 17.51 4.44 2.46
CA GLY A 267 18.62 3.54 2.07
C GLY A 267 19.80 3.63 3.00
N ARG A 268 20.32 4.86 3.18
CA ARG A 268 21.45 5.11 4.08
C ARG A 268 21.15 4.73 5.54
N ALA A 269 19.93 5.02 6.01
CA ALA A 269 19.51 4.67 7.36
C ALA A 269 19.44 3.15 7.59
N VAL A 270 18.99 2.40 6.58
CA VAL A 270 18.99 0.92 6.61
C VAL A 270 20.41 0.38 6.65
N ASP A 271 21.31 0.93 5.83
CA ASP A 271 22.72 0.50 5.79
C ASP A 271 23.44 0.75 7.11
N LEU A 272 23.14 1.87 7.79
CA LEU A 272 23.79 2.26 9.06
C LEU A 272 23.21 1.55 10.28
N LEU A 273 21.90 1.41 10.38
CA LEU A 273 21.22 0.96 11.60
C LEU A 273 20.66 -0.47 11.48
N GLY A 274 20.46 -0.94 10.26
CA GLY A 274 19.74 -2.18 9.97
C GLY A 274 18.22 -2.05 10.15
N GLU A 275 17.45 -2.89 9.47
CA GLU A 275 15.98 -2.82 9.44
C GLU A 275 15.34 -2.91 10.83
N ALA A 276 15.85 -3.78 11.72
CA ALA A 276 15.28 -4.01 13.04
C ALA A 276 15.43 -2.80 14.00
N ARG A 277 16.58 -2.10 13.96
CA ARG A 277 16.78 -0.89 14.77
C ARG A 277 16.03 0.29 14.16
N LEU A 278 16.04 0.39 12.83
CA LEU A 278 15.35 1.46 12.11
C LEU A 278 13.82 1.38 12.28
N SER A 279 13.24 0.17 12.29
CA SER A 279 11.79 0.00 12.57
C SER A 279 11.43 0.48 13.99
N ARG A 280 12.27 0.24 15.00
CA ARG A 280 12.07 0.76 16.37
C ARG A 280 12.15 2.29 16.42
N LEU A 281 13.15 2.87 15.76
CA LEU A 281 13.25 4.32 15.63
C LEU A 281 12.01 4.89 14.93
N GLY A 282 11.53 4.23 13.87
CA GLY A 282 10.30 4.59 13.17
C GLY A 282 9.06 4.60 14.08
N LEU A 283 8.92 3.62 14.98
CA LEU A 283 7.84 3.60 15.98
C LEU A 283 7.91 4.79 16.93
N VAL A 284 9.10 5.11 17.45
CA VAL A 284 9.29 6.25 18.37
C VAL A 284 8.99 7.57 17.66
N LEU A 285 9.51 7.76 16.44
CA LEU A 285 9.27 8.97 15.65
C LEU A 285 7.79 9.15 15.30
N LEU A 286 7.11 8.06 14.91
CA LEU A 286 5.68 8.09 14.63
C LEU A 286 4.88 8.46 15.87
N ALA A 287 5.18 7.85 17.00
CA ALA A 287 4.51 8.14 18.26
C ALA A 287 4.76 9.59 18.74
N ALA A 288 6.01 10.07 18.64
CA ALA A 288 6.35 11.45 18.97
C ALA A 288 5.64 12.45 18.05
N GLY A 289 5.55 12.13 16.74
CA GLY A 289 4.82 12.95 15.77
C GLY A 289 3.32 12.99 16.04
N LEU A 290 2.70 11.86 16.36
CA LEU A 290 1.30 11.79 16.77
C LEU A 290 1.07 12.57 18.07
N GLY A 291 1.89 12.36 19.09
CA GLY A 291 1.80 13.04 20.38
C GLY A 291 1.94 14.55 20.26
N SER A 292 2.93 15.05 19.50
CA SER A 292 3.12 16.49 19.25
C SER A 292 1.94 17.09 18.50
N THR A 293 1.36 16.38 17.53
CA THR A 293 0.15 16.83 16.82
C THR A 293 -1.06 16.90 17.78
N GLY A 294 -1.25 15.91 18.66
CA GLY A 294 -2.31 15.93 19.68
C GLY A 294 -2.18 17.05 20.70
N LEU A 295 -0.95 17.45 21.05
CA LEU A 295 -0.64 18.56 21.96
C LEU A 295 -0.67 19.93 21.28
N ALA A 296 -0.71 19.97 19.95
CA ALA A 296 -0.48 21.19 19.19
C ALA A 296 -1.47 22.31 19.55
N THR A 297 -0.97 23.39 20.09
CA THR A 297 -1.68 24.65 20.36
C THR A 297 -1.25 25.77 19.41
N HIS A 298 -0.15 25.57 18.69
CA HIS A 298 0.43 26.54 17.73
C HIS A 298 1.07 25.81 16.55
N GLY A 299 1.29 26.54 15.45
CA GLY A 299 1.78 25.98 14.19
C GLY A 299 3.12 25.23 14.27
N GLY A 300 4.01 25.63 15.19
CA GLY A 300 5.30 24.97 15.38
C GLY A 300 5.19 23.51 15.83
N LEU A 301 4.26 23.19 16.74
CA LEU A 301 4.01 21.81 17.16
C LEU A 301 3.37 20.97 16.06
N ILE A 302 2.51 21.58 15.22
CA ILE A 302 1.97 20.91 14.02
C ILE A 302 3.10 20.60 13.03
N LEU A 303 3.98 21.58 12.75
CA LEU A 303 5.11 21.38 11.87
C LEU A 303 6.03 20.25 12.36
N LEU A 304 6.32 20.22 13.65
CA LEU A 304 7.07 19.13 14.28
C LEU A 304 6.39 17.78 14.07
N GLY A 305 5.09 17.69 14.38
CA GLY A 305 4.30 16.46 14.19
C GLY A 305 4.29 16.00 12.73
N PHE A 306 4.06 16.92 11.81
CA PHE A 306 4.01 16.64 10.37
C PHE A 306 5.38 16.34 9.75
N THR A 307 6.46 16.64 10.45
CA THR A 307 7.81 16.20 10.10
C THR A 307 8.10 14.80 10.66
N LEU A 308 7.81 14.57 11.95
CA LEU A 308 8.13 13.32 12.63
C LEU A 308 7.26 12.14 12.16
N MET A 309 5.96 12.36 11.88
CA MET A 309 5.08 11.28 11.41
C MET A 309 5.56 10.66 10.08
N PRO A 310 5.85 11.42 9.01
CA PRO A 310 6.40 10.86 7.78
C PRO A 310 7.76 10.20 7.94
N LEU A 311 8.65 10.76 8.77
CA LEU A 311 9.91 10.11 9.12
C LEU A 311 9.66 8.73 9.74
N GLY A 312 8.79 8.69 10.73
CA GLY A 312 8.42 7.45 11.42
C GLY A 312 7.86 6.41 10.46
N THR A 313 6.88 6.79 9.62
CA THR A 313 6.26 5.86 8.66
C THR A 313 7.19 5.40 7.55
N ALA A 314 8.09 6.29 7.09
CA ALA A 314 9.08 5.97 6.05
C ALA A 314 10.09 4.93 6.52
N PHE A 315 10.47 4.95 7.80
CA PHE A 315 11.36 3.97 8.40
C PHE A 315 10.62 2.70 8.84
N LEU A 316 9.42 2.83 9.38
CA LEU A 316 8.66 1.72 9.95
C LEU A 316 8.18 0.72 8.88
N PHE A 317 7.37 1.19 7.92
CA PHE A 317 6.63 0.27 7.04
C PHE A 317 7.51 -0.54 6.10
N PRO A 318 8.51 0.02 5.40
CA PRO A 318 9.40 -0.76 4.57
C PRO A 318 10.24 -1.76 5.36
N CYS A 319 10.76 -1.35 6.54
CA CYS A 319 11.56 -2.22 7.38
C CYS A 319 10.74 -3.39 7.94
N VAL A 320 9.53 -3.15 8.43
CA VAL A 320 8.66 -4.22 8.95
C VAL A 320 8.26 -5.20 7.84
N THR A 321 7.96 -4.71 6.63
CA THR A 321 7.64 -5.56 5.48
C THR A 321 8.88 -6.35 5.00
N GLY A 322 10.05 -5.72 4.99
CA GLY A 322 11.33 -6.37 4.70
C GLY A 322 11.64 -7.49 5.69
N LEU A 323 11.55 -7.21 6.99
CA LEU A 323 11.73 -8.20 8.04
C LEU A 323 10.74 -9.36 7.94
N LEU A 324 9.46 -9.08 7.66
CA LEU A 324 8.45 -10.11 7.46
C LEU A 324 8.83 -11.05 6.30
N SER A 325 9.33 -10.50 5.21
CA SER A 325 9.76 -11.28 4.05
C SER A 325 10.95 -12.21 4.33
N ARG A 326 11.78 -11.89 5.33
CA ARG A 326 12.94 -12.69 5.75
C ARG A 326 12.58 -13.73 6.78
N VAL A 327 11.65 -13.44 7.70
CA VAL A 327 11.22 -14.34 8.77
C VAL A 327 10.35 -15.48 8.24
N VAL A 328 9.57 -15.21 7.19
CA VAL A 328 8.63 -16.20 6.61
C VAL A 328 9.32 -17.02 5.51
N PRO A 329 9.12 -18.37 5.49
CA PRO A 329 9.64 -19.24 4.43
C PRO A 329 9.25 -18.75 3.04
N GLY A 330 10.13 -18.93 2.05
CA GLY A 330 9.97 -18.41 0.69
C GLY A 330 8.65 -18.80 0.02
N ASN A 331 8.18 -20.02 0.22
CA ASN A 331 6.92 -20.55 -0.30
C ASN A 331 5.66 -19.96 0.36
N GLN A 332 5.78 -19.29 1.51
CA GLN A 332 4.67 -18.68 2.25
C GLN A 332 4.72 -17.14 2.25
N ARG A 333 5.76 -16.53 1.69
CA ARG A 333 5.93 -15.05 1.69
C ARG A 333 4.71 -14.32 1.14
N GLY A 334 4.21 -14.74 -0.02
CA GLY A 334 3.03 -14.12 -0.63
C GLY A 334 1.79 -14.20 0.26
N LEU A 335 1.59 -15.34 0.94
CA LEU A 335 0.48 -15.55 1.86
C LEU A 335 0.55 -14.57 3.05
N TYR A 336 1.69 -14.51 3.75
CA TYR A 336 1.84 -13.64 4.91
C TYR A 336 1.83 -12.16 4.56
N MET A 337 2.36 -11.76 3.40
CA MET A 337 2.20 -10.39 2.90
C MET A 337 0.74 -10.06 2.59
N GLY A 338 -0.01 -11.00 2.01
CA GLY A 338 -1.45 -10.86 1.83
C GLY A 338 -2.20 -10.68 3.16
N VAL A 339 -1.84 -11.48 4.17
CA VAL A 339 -2.39 -11.35 5.55
C VAL A 339 -2.03 -9.98 6.13
N GLN A 340 -0.79 -9.51 6.01
CA GLN A 340 -0.38 -8.17 6.46
C GLN A 340 -1.24 -7.07 5.81
N HIS A 341 -1.49 -7.16 4.51
CA HIS A 341 -2.36 -6.21 3.80
C HIS A 341 -3.82 -6.29 4.24
N THR A 342 -4.33 -7.49 4.55
CA THR A 342 -5.69 -7.68 5.09
C THR A 342 -5.84 -7.01 6.45
N PHE A 343 -4.90 -7.24 7.37
CA PHE A 343 -4.89 -6.60 8.69
C PHE A 343 -4.74 -5.07 8.56
N GLY A 344 -3.85 -4.59 7.69
CA GLY A 344 -3.71 -3.16 7.39
C GLY A 344 -4.97 -2.56 6.77
N GLY A 345 -5.71 -3.31 5.95
CA GLY A 345 -7.01 -2.91 5.42
C GLY A 345 -8.07 -2.79 6.52
N ALA A 346 -8.16 -3.77 7.41
CA ALA A 346 -9.07 -3.74 8.55
C ALA A 346 -8.79 -2.55 9.50
N SER A 347 -7.51 -2.23 9.72
CA SER A 347 -7.15 -1.07 10.55
C SER A 347 -7.53 0.26 9.91
N ARG A 348 -7.50 0.38 8.57
CA ARG A 348 -8.00 1.58 7.86
C ARG A 348 -9.52 1.77 7.99
N VAL A 349 -10.25 0.74 8.37
CA VAL A 349 -11.67 0.84 8.72
C VAL A 349 -11.84 1.20 10.19
N ALA A 350 -11.18 0.48 11.09
CA ALA A 350 -11.41 0.61 12.53
C ALA A 350 -10.87 1.91 13.12
N PHE A 351 -9.67 2.33 12.72
CA PHE A 351 -9.01 3.48 13.35
C PHE A 351 -9.66 4.84 13.04
N PRO A 352 -10.12 5.17 11.80
CA PRO A 352 -10.84 6.42 11.57
C PRO A 352 -12.16 6.49 12.35
N LEU A 353 -12.89 5.38 12.49
CA LEU A 353 -14.09 5.30 13.32
C LEU A 353 -13.76 5.58 14.78
N ALA A 354 -12.76 4.91 15.33
CA ALA A 354 -12.30 5.13 16.69
C ALA A 354 -11.79 6.57 16.91
N ALA A 355 -11.03 7.12 15.93
CA ALA A 355 -10.52 8.47 16.05
C ALA A 355 -11.65 9.52 16.08
N GLY A 356 -12.66 9.37 15.20
CA GLY A 356 -13.82 10.25 15.20
C GLY A 356 -14.60 10.16 16.53
N PHE A 357 -14.87 8.94 16.99
CA PHE A 357 -15.57 8.72 18.27
C PHE A 357 -14.82 9.33 19.47
N LEU A 358 -13.50 9.11 19.54
CA LEU A 358 -12.68 9.68 20.61
C LEU A 358 -12.64 11.20 20.56
N MET A 359 -12.66 11.78 19.37
CA MET A 359 -12.67 13.23 19.19
C MET A 359 -13.96 13.87 19.70
N ASP A 360 -15.12 13.26 19.42
CA ASP A 360 -16.43 13.75 19.86
C ASP A 360 -16.61 13.66 21.36
N HIS A 361 -16.12 12.59 22.03
CA HIS A 361 -16.41 12.32 23.43
C HIS A 361 -15.32 12.78 24.41
N PHE A 362 -14.06 12.82 23.96
CA PHE A 362 -12.92 13.08 24.86
C PHE A 362 -12.07 14.28 24.44
N GLY A 363 -12.34 14.87 23.25
CA GLY A 363 -11.67 16.06 22.76
C GLY A 363 -10.72 15.83 21.60
N VAL A 364 -10.41 16.94 20.93
CA VAL A 364 -9.79 16.98 19.58
C VAL A 364 -8.39 16.34 19.53
N GLY A 365 -7.62 16.41 20.62
CA GLY A 365 -6.26 15.86 20.70
C GLY A 365 -6.18 14.38 21.08
N VAL A 366 -7.24 13.85 21.73
CA VAL A 366 -7.23 12.52 22.35
C VAL A 366 -6.96 11.37 21.36
N PRO A 367 -7.53 11.36 20.14
CA PRO A 367 -7.23 10.31 19.17
C PRO A 367 -5.75 10.18 18.86
N PHE A 368 -5.03 11.30 18.79
CA PHE A 368 -3.60 11.35 18.49
C PHE A 368 -2.77 10.79 19.65
N TRP A 369 -3.14 11.09 20.90
CA TRP A 369 -2.45 10.53 22.07
C TRP A 369 -2.68 9.04 22.22
N ILE A 370 -3.92 8.59 22.04
CA ILE A 370 -4.22 7.16 22.07
C ILE A 370 -3.49 6.43 20.96
N ALA A 371 -3.46 6.98 19.74
CA ALA A 371 -2.70 6.42 18.64
C ALA A 371 -1.19 6.36 18.93
N ALA A 372 -0.62 7.43 19.53
CA ALA A 372 0.78 7.45 19.98
C ALA A 372 1.07 6.37 21.02
N LEU A 373 0.21 6.22 22.03
CA LEU A 373 0.35 5.18 23.06
C LEU A 373 0.23 3.78 22.48
N LEU A 374 -0.72 3.54 21.56
CA LEU A 374 -0.86 2.24 20.88
C LEU A 374 0.38 1.90 20.06
N VAL A 375 0.96 2.88 19.34
CA VAL A 375 2.21 2.69 18.60
C VAL A 375 3.36 2.36 19.55
N LEU A 376 3.51 3.08 20.67
CA LEU A 376 4.53 2.79 21.68
C LEU A 376 4.31 1.41 22.34
N ALA A 377 3.07 1.02 22.56
CA ALA A 377 2.74 -0.32 23.08
C ALA A 377 3.19 -1.47 22.17
N THR A 378 3.45 -1.20 20.89
CA THR A 378 4.05 -2.19 19.98
C THR A 378 5.58 -2.28 20.06
N LEU A 379 6.25 -1.35 20.74
CA LEU A 379 7.71 -1.33 20.84
C LEU A 379 8.31 -2.63 21.41
N PRO A 380 7.72 -3.28 22.45
CA PRO A 380 8.16 -4.59 22.92
C PRO A 380 8.09 -5.68 21.84
N PHE A 381 7.14 -5.60 20.90
CA PHE A 381 7.05 -6.55 19.80
C PHE A 381 8.23 -6.42 18.81
N ALA A 382 8.83 -5.24 18.71
CA ALA A 382 10.01 -4.99 17.89
C ALA A 382 11.32 -5.42 18.56
N TRP A 383 11.30 -5.84 19.86
CA TRP A 383 12.48 -6.30 20.59
C TRP A 383 12.81 -7.75 20.24
N GLY A 384 14.10 -8.02 20.06
CA GLY A 384 14.58 -9.39 19.77
C GLY A 384 14.29 -9.89 18.34
N LEU A 385 13.66 -9.08 17.47
CA LEU A 385 13.42 -9.47 16.06
C LEU A 385 14.71 -9.73 15.29
N ALA A 386 15.79 -9.04 15.63
CA ALA A 386 17.11 -9.24 15.01
C ALA A 386 17.64 -10.68 15.23
N HIS A 387 17.33 -11.31 16.37
CA HIS A 387 17.75 -12.67 16.69
C HIS A 387 16.87 -13.75 16.02
N ALA A 388 15.69 -13.37 15.56
CA ALA A 388 14.77 -14.25 14.85
C ALA A 388 15.04 -14.33 13.34
N LEU A 389 15.97 -13.50 12.84
CA LEU A 389 16.36 -13.53 11.44
C LEU A 389 17.29 -14.74 11.19
N PRO A 390 17.08 -15.51 10.12
CA PRO A 390 18.05 -16.50 9.70
C PRO A 390 19.40 -15.82 9.40
N PRO A 391 20.53 -16.46 9.70
CA PRO A 391 21.85 -15.91 9.38
C PRO A 391 21.92 -15.60 7.89
N GLU A 392 22.48 -14.43 7.56
CA GLU A 392 22.66 -14.04 6.16
C GLU A 392 23.55 -15.07 5.46
N THR A 393 23.01 -15.75 4.45
CA THR A 393 23.81 -16.66 3.62
C THR A 393 24.80 -15.83 2.81
N PRO A 394 26.08 -16.25 2.69
CA PRO A 394 27.13 -15.48 2.00
C PRO A 394 26.80 -15.04 0.57
N ALA A 395 25.89 -15.73 -0.11
CA ALA A 395 25.42 -15.40 -1.45
C ALA A 395 24.67 -14.04 -1.54
N THR A 396 24.10 -13.55 -0.44
CA THR A 396 23.42 -12.25 -0.40
C THR A 396 24.42 -11.10 -0.28
N VAL A 397 25.62 -11.36 0.27
CA VAL A 397 26.71 -10.39 0.39
C VAL A 397 27.42 -10.20 -0.96
N ALA A 398 27.58 -11.27 -1.75
CA ALA A 398 28.25 -11.22 -3.06
C ALA A 398 27.50 -10.37 -4.10
N VAL A 399 26.16 -10.30 -4.03
CA VAL A 399 25.37 -9.44 -4.92
C VAL A 399 25.40 -7.96 -4.51
N ARG A 400 25.74 -7.65 -3.24
CA ARG A 400 25.89 -6.26 -2.77
C ARG A 400 27.23 -5.63 -3.11
N THR A 401 28.27 -6.43 -3.35
CA THR A 401 29.63 -5.93 -3.65
C THR A 401 29.91 -5.76 -5.15
N VAL A 402 29.04 -6.25 -6.03
CA VAL A 402 29.12 -5.96 -7.49
C VAL A 402 28.23 -4.76 -7.80
N SER A 403 28.57 -3.62 -7.24
CA SER A 403 28.05 -2.32 -7.65
C SER A 403 29.21 -1.36 -7.76
N SER A 404 29.51 -0.96 -8.97
CA SER A 404 30.24 0.23 -9.40
C SER A 404 31.69 0.14 -9.87
N ALA A 405 32.35 -1.01 -9.98
CA ALA A 405 33.75 -1.01 -10.43
C ALA A 405 34.07 -1.85 -11.69
N ASP A 406 33.15 -2.69 -12.23
CA ASP A 406 33.44 -3.49 -13.41
C ASP A 406 32.46 -3.21 -14.55
N VAL A 407 32.57 -2.00 -15.13
CA VAL A 407 32.10 -1.70 -16.50
C VAL A 407 33.34 -1.38 -17.33
N THR A 408 34.22 -2.37 -17.48
CA THR A 408 35.14 -2.43 -18.63
C THR A 408 35.21 -3.89 -19.05
N GLY A 409 34.65 -4.11 -20.23
CA GLY A 409 34.39 -5.40 -20.83
C GLY A 409 35.59 -6.32 -20.93
N GLU A 410 35.30 -7.54 -20.50
CA GLU A 410 35.77 -8.75 -21.17
C GLU A 410 34.95 -9.90 -20.58
N PHE A 411 34.05 -10.46 -21.37
CA PHE A 411 33.36 -11.69 -21.03
C PHE A 411 34.35 -12.85 -21.08
N PRO A 412 34.58 -13.62 -20.02
CA PRO A 412 35.29 -14.88 -20.12
C PRO A 412 34.41 -15.84 -20.94
N VAL A 413 34.93 -16.29 -22.05
CA VAL A 413 34.35 -17.37 -22.85
C VAL A 413 34.43 -18.63 -21.98
N GLU A 414 33.29 -19.17 -21.54
CA GLU A 414 33.23 -20.49 -20.92
C GLU A 414 33.76 -21.51 -21.91
N PRO A 415 34.66 -22.43 -21.48
CA PRO A 415 35.09 -23.52 -22.35
C PRO A 415 33.89 -24.44 -22.60
N VAL A 416 33.65 -24.67 -23.88
CA VAL A 416 32.69 -25.67 -24.39
C VAL A 416 33.04 -27.02 -23.76
N LEU A 417 32.21 -27.49 -22.84
CA LEU A 417 32.32 -28.86 -22.32
C LEU A 417 32.00 -29.81 -23.45
N GLU A 418 32.99 -30.61 -23.84
CA GLU A 418 32.82 -31.72 -24.77
C GLU A 418 31.74 -32.68 -24.27
N PRO A 419 30.88 -33.23 -25.15
CA PRO A 419 29.85 -34.17 -24.72
C PRO A 419 30.48 -35.43 -24.16
N ARG A 420 30.06 -35.85 -22.96
CA ARG A 420 30.47 -37.15 -22.38
C ARG A 420 30.12 -38.27 -23.36
N PRO A 421 31.01 -39.25 -23.56
CA PRO A 421 30.70 -40.42 -24.36
C PRO A 421 29.58 -41.22 -23.69
N GLU A 422 28.64 -41.70 -24.52
CA GLU A 422 27.55 -42.57 -24.10
C GLU A 422 28.09 -43.86 -23.43
N PRO A 423 27.48 -44.38 -22.37
CA PRO A 423 27.89 -45.64 -21.77
C PRO A 423 27.60 -46.78 -22.75
N THR A 424 28.66 -47.51 -23.08
CA THR A 424 28.63 -48.71 -23.87
C THR A 424 27.67 -49.75 -23.23
N GLU A 425 26.77 -50.28 -24.02
CA GLU A 425 25.79 -51.29 -23.74
C GLU A 425 26.48 -52.52 -23.12
N ALA A 426 26.36 -52.70 -21.82
CA ALA A 426 26.86 -53.89 -21.12
C ALA A 426 25.87 -55.06 -21.34
N ALA A 427 26.38 -56.15 -21.86
CA ALA A 427 25.70 -57.40 -22.20
C ALA A 427 24.79 -57.92 -21.07
N ALA A 428 23.60 -58.34 -21.46
CA ALA A 428 22.61 -59.00 -20.57
C ALA A 428 23.16 -60.37 -20.03
N PRO A 429 22.94 -60.69 -18.76
CA PRO A 429 23.25 -62.00 -18.23
C PRO A 429 22.25 -63.04 -18.71
N PRO A 430 22.68 -64.34 -18.82
CA PRO A 430 21.85 -65.41 -19.39
C PRO A 430 20.69 -65.80 -18.50
N SER A 431 19.56 -66.08 -19.13
CA SER A 431 18.30 -66.53 -18.55
C SER A 431 18.43 -67.85 -17.76
N GLN A 432 18.00 -67.84 -16.50
CA GLN A 432 17.80 -69.09 -15.71
C GLN A 432 16.53 -69.84 -16.17
N PRO A 433 16.55 -71.15 -16.22
CA PRO A 433 15.42 -71.98 -16.62
C PRO A 433 14.34 -72.06 -15.53
N ALA A 434 13.07 -72.05 -15.97
CA ALA A 434 11.89 -72.16 -15.12
C ALA A 434 11.81 -73.51 -14.37
N PRO A 435 11.29 -73.56 -13.11
CA PRO A 435 11.03 -74.80 -12.43
C PRO A 435 9.80 -75.51 -13.01
N ARG A 436 9.95 -76.78 -13.29
CA ARG A 436 8.91 -77.72 -13.74
C ARG A 436 7.88 -77.92 -12.63
N SER A 437 6.63 -77.80 -13.00
CA SER A 437 5.47 -78.28 -12.24
C SER A 437 5.50 -79.85 -12.23
N GLY A 438 5.41 -80.40 -11.07
CA GLY A 438 5.21 -81.84 -10.88
C GLY A 438 4.15 -82.12 -9.81
N VAL A 439 3.04 -82.75 -10.27
CA VAL A 439 2.03 -83.54 -9.60
C VAL A 439 1.16 -82.81 -8.54
#